data_233d0c66d544427d59c04adb33866a75
#
_entry.id   233d0c66d544427d59c04adb33866a75
#
_cell.length_a   1.000
_cell.length_b   1.000
_cell.length_c   1.000
_cell.angle_alpha   90.00
_cell.angle_beta   90.00
_cell.angle_gamma   90.00
#
_symmetry.space_group_name_H-M   'P 1'
#
loop_
_entity.id
_entity.type
_entity.pdbx_description
1 polymer ?
#
loop_
_entity_poly.entity_id
_entity_poly.type
_entity_poly.pdbx_seq_one_letter_code
_entity_poly.pdbx_strand_id
1 'polypeptide(L)'
;MSFDISQILIILLLIVIILLALKLFKKQKIKQTRYKSDSGDTVKSRAELIVANWLFYRGIEFIYEKKVPTKERVISDFYLKQSEIYIEFWGLETPQYLKRKSKKIKIYKKNRLKLIQMNDDSLRDLNAFFAKEFARLGAKYQIKPKP
;
A
#
# COMPACT_ATOMS: atom_id res chain seq x y z
N MET A 1 -21.21 33.79 39.26
CA MET A 1 -21.70 32.41 39.40
C MET A 1 -20.53 31.58 39.92
N SER A 2 -20.53 31.25 41.23
CA SER A 2 -19.52 30.36 41.81
C SER A 2 -20.01 28.94 41.60
N PHE A 3 -19.22 28.15 40.89
CA PHE A 3 -19.49 26.71 40.74
C PHE A 3 -19.30 26.06 42.12
N ASP A 4 -20.26 25.24 42.53
CA ASP A 4 -20.14 24.41 43.73
C ASP A 4 -19.03 23.35 43.53
N ILE A 5 -18.31 23.02 44.61
CA ILE A 5 -17.21 22.05 44.58
C ILE A 5 -17.64 20.73 43.99
N SER A 6 -18.88 20.29 44.20
CA SER A 6 -19.45 19.07 43.61
C SER A 6 -19.52 19.17 42.08
N GLN A 7 -19.89 20.31 41.51
CA GLN A 7 -19.94 20.53 40.07
C GLN A 7 -18.56 20.50 39.42
N ILE A 8 -17.56 21.09 40.11
CA ILE A 8 -16.17 21.05 39.66
C ILE A 8 -15.62 19.59 39.60
N LEU A 9 -15.93 18.82 40.66
CA LEU A 9 -15.52 17.40 40.71
C LEU A 9 -16.16 16.56 39.59
N ILE A 10 -17.45 16.79 39.29
CA ILE A 10 -18.14 16.10 38.18
C ILE A 10 -17.52 16.45 36.84
N ILE A 11 -17.19 17.70 36.58
CA ILE A 11 -16.54 18.14 35.34
C ILE A 11 -15.17 17.51 35.18
N LEU A 12 -14.35 17.44 36.24
CA LEU A 12 -13.05 16.79 36.23
C LEU A 12 -13.17 15.28 35.94
N LEU A 13 -14.15 14.62 36.54
CA LEU A 13 -14.40 13.19 36.28
C LEU A 13 -14.78 12.94 34.82
N LEU A 14 -15.66 13.77 34.23
CA LEU A 14 -16.03 13.68 32.82
C LEU A 14 -14.84 13.88 31.90
N ILE A 15 -13.96 14.86 32.18
CA ILE A 15 -12.73 15.07 31.42
C ILE A 15 -11.83 13.83 31.46
N VAL A 16 -11.64 13.23 32.65
CA VAL A 16 -10.84 11.99 32.78
C VAL A 16 -11.44 10.85 31.98
N ILE A 17 -12.77 10.65 32.03
CA ILE A 17 -13.46 9.62 31.26
C ILE A 17 -13.27 9.84 29.77
N ILE A 18 -13.41 11.08 29.27
CA ILE A 18 -13.18 11.41 27.86
C ILE A 18 -11.74 11.15 27.44
N LEU A 19 -10.76 11.53 28.27
CA LEU A 19 -9.35 11.28 27.97
C LEU A 19 -9.01 9.77 27.95
N LEU A 20 -9.61 8.99 28.85
CA LEU A 20 -9.49 7.53 28.87
C LEU A 20 -10.15 6.91 27.63
N ALA A 21 -11.35 7.35 27.26
CA ALA A 21 -12.02 6.91 26.03
C ALA A 21 -11.19 7.22 24.78
N LEU A 22 -10.65 8.45 24.67
CA LEU A 22 -9.77 8.83 23.57
C LEU A 22 -8.47 7.98 23.51
N LYS A 23 -7.89 7.63 24.67
CA LYS A 23 -6.75 6.70 24.74
C LYS A 23 -7.13 5.30 24.28
N LEU A 24 -8.29 4.78 24.66
CA LEU A 24 -8.77 3.47 24.23
C LEU A 24 -9.06 3.43 22.74
N PHE A 25 -9.71 4.46 22.18
CA PHE A 25 -9.91 4.60 20.74
C PHE A 25 -8.58 4.68 19.95
N LYS A 26 -7.58 5.38 20.48
CA LYS A 26 -6.26 5.49 19.85
C LYS A 26 -5.48 4.16 19.90
N LYS A 27 -5.81 3.24 20.81
CA LYS A 27 -5.13 1.94 20.99
C LYS A 27 -5.71 0.81 20.14
N GLN A 28 -6.86 0.98 19.50
CA GLN A 28 -7.33 0.05 18.48
C GLN A 28 -6.55 0.27 17.17
N LYS A 29 -5.25 -0.01 17.17
CA LYS A 29 -4.53 -0.35 15.94
C LYS A 29 -5.22 -1.58 15.38
N ILE A 30 -6.02 -1.40 14.32
CA ILE A 30 -6.53 -2.50 13.52
C ILE A 30 -5.33 -3.39 13.22
N LYS A 31 -5.35 -4.62 13.75
CA LYS A 31 -4.30 -5.61 13.53
C LYS A 31 -4.34 -5.94 12.04
N GLN A 32 -3.49 -5.28 11.27
CA GLN A 32 -3.47 -5.44 9.82
C GLN A 32 -3.11 -6.89 9.52
N THR A 33 -4.03 -7.63 8.93
CA THR A 33 -3.80 -9.01 8.49
C THR A 33 -2.61 -9.00 7.53
N ARG A 34 -1.65 -9.90 7.75
CA ARG A 34 -0.48 -10.06 6.89
C ARG A 34 -0.51 -11.46 6.29
N TYR A 35 -0.01 -11.56 5.07
CA TYR A 35 -0.01 -12.80 4.31
C TYR A 35 1.43 -13.18 3.96
N LYS A 36 1.78 -14.46 4.11
CA LYS A 36 3.08 -14.99 3.71
C LYS A 36 3.01 -15.38 2.24
N SER A 37 3.86 -14.79 1.40
CA SER A 37 4.00 -15.16 -0.01
C SER A 37 4.95 -16.33 -0.21
N ASP A 38 4.87 -16.98 -1.37
CA ASP A 38 5.76 -18.09 -1.73
C ASP A 38 7.20 -17.63 -1.98
N SER A 39 7.42 -16.34 -2.28
CA SER A 39 8.77 -15.74 -2.31
C SER A 39 9.39 -15.55 -0.92
N GLY A 40 8.62 -15.76 0.16
CA GLY A 40 9.07 -15.55 1.54
C GLY A 40 8.76 -14.16 2.12
N ASP A 41 8.27 -13.22 1.34
CA ASP A 41 7.87 -11.90 1.80
C ASP A 41 6.58 -11.93 2.61
N THR A 42 6.44 -11.00 3.56
CA THR A 42 5.19 -10.80 4.32
C THR A 42 4.48 -9.55 3.81
N VAL A 43 3.40 -9.75 3.08
CA VAL A 43 2.63 -8.70 2.40
C VAL A 43 1.39 -8.27 3.18
N LYS A 44 0.84 -7.09 2.89
CA LYS A 44 -0.21 -6.42 3.68
C LYS A 44 -1.64 -6.71 3.21
N SER A 45 -1.80 -7.24 1.99
CA SER A 45 -3.13 -7.51 1.41
C SER A 45 -3.15 -8.80 0.60
N ARG A 46 -4.35 -9.35 0.36
CA ARG A 46 -4.53 -10.50 -0.54
C ARG A 46 -4.16 -10.17 -1.98
N ALA A 47 -4.45 -8.96 -2.43
CA ALA A 47 -4.05 -8.50 -3.76
C ALA A 47 -2.53 -8.51 -3.93
N GLU A 48 -1.80 -7.97 -2.95
CA GLU A 48 -0.33 -8.02 -2.95
C GLU A 48 0.20 -9.46 -2.91
N LEU A 49 -0.46 -10.37 -2.16
CA LEU A 49 -0.10 -11.79 -2.14
C LEU A 49 -0.21 -12.42 -3.53
N ILE A 50 -1.31 -12.17 -4.24
CA ILE A 50 -1.55 -12.69 -5.60
C ILE A 50 -0.45 -12.16 -6.55
N VAL A 51 -0.13 -10.86 -6.48
CA VAL A 51 0.91 -10.26 -7.32
C VAL A 51 2.30 -10.81 -6.97
N ALA A 52 2.64 -10.90 -5.67
CA ALA A 52 3.93 -11.44 -5.23
C ALA A 52 4.14 -12.88 -5.71
N ASN A 53 3.14 -13.75 -5.54
CA ASN A 53 3.20 -15.13 -5.98
C ASN A 53 3.28 -15.24 -7.51
N TRP A 54 2.52 -14.41 -8.23
CA TRP A 54 2.59 -14.38 -9.68
C TRP A 54 4.00 -13.99 -10.18
N LEU A 55 4.61 -12.94 -9.62
CA LEU A 55 5.97 -12.52 -9.95
C LEU A 55 6.99 -13.64 -9.64
N PHE A 56 6.89 -14.25 -8.47
CA PHE A 56 7.75 -15.34 -8.03
C PHE A 56 7.70 -16.54 -8.99
N TYR A 57 6.50 -17.04 -9.32
CA TYR A 57 6.35 -18.18 -10.23
C TYR A 57 6.73 -17.88 -11.69
N ARG A 58 6.86 -16.61 -12.06
CA ARG A 58 7.39 -16.19 -13.38
C ARG A 58 8.90 -15.94 -13.37
N GLY A 59 9.56 -16.12 -12.22
CA GLY A 59 10.98 -15.87 -12.06
C GLY A 59 11.34 -14.38 -12.19
N ILE A 60 10.39 -13.49 -11.92
CA ILE A 60 10.60 -12.03 -11.96
C ILE A 60 11.08 -11.58 -10.59
N GLU A 61 12.33 -11.16 -10.49
CA GLU A 61 12.88 -10.65 -9.24
C GLU A 61 12.28 -9.30 -8.87
N PHE A 62 11.83 -9.20 -7.63
CA PHE A 62 11.24 -7.98 -7.08
C PHE A 62 11.74 -7.69 -5.66
N ILE A 63 11.51 -6.46 -5.21
CA ILE A 63 11.65 -6.03 -3.83
C ILE A 63 10.28 -5.52 -3.38
N TYR A 64 9.75 -6.11 -2.32
CA TYR A 64 8.54 -5.66 -1.68
C TYR A 64 8.81 -4.43 -0.80
N GLU A 65 7.90 -3.44 -0.79
CA GLU A 65 8.02 -2.18 -0.03
C GLU A 65 9.35 -1.42 -0.27
N LYS A 66 9.74 -1.29 -1.54
CA LYS A 66 10.95 -0.53 -1.90
C LYS A 66 10.75 0.97 -1.69
N LYS A 67 11.67 1.60 -0.95
CA LYS A 67 11.75 3.05 -0.87
C LYS A 67 12.11 3.63 -2.24
N VAL A 68 11.29 4.56 -2.73
CA VAL A 68 11.52 5.26 -4.00
C VAL A 68 12.60 6.35 -3.80
N PRO A 69 13.60 6.46 -4.69
CA PRO A 69 14.70 7.43 -4.54
C PRO A 69 14.24 8.85 -4.91
N THR A 70 13.38 9.43 -4.10
CA THR A 70 12.82 10.78 -4.27
C THR A 70 13.00 11.58 -2.99
N LYS A 71 12.90 12.93 -3.08
CA LYS A 71 12.94 13.80 -1.89
C LYS A 71 11.79 13.50 -0.93
N GLU A 72 10.65 13.13 -1.48
CA GLU A 72 9.46 12.76 -0.72
C GLU A 72 9.60 11.32 -0.21
N ARG A 73 9.11 11.04 1.01
CA ARG A 73 9.10 9.68 1.55
C ARG A 73 7.98 8.85 0.88
N VAL A 74 8.33 8.15 -0.19
CA VAL A 74 7.46 7.23 -0.93
C VAL A 74 7.99 5.80 -0.82
N ILE A 75 7.09 4.85 -0.61
CA ILE A 75 7.38 3.41 -0.62
C ILE A 75 6.46 2.80 -1.66
N SER A 76 7.02 2.07 -2.64
CA SER A 76 6.24 1.31 -3.63
C SER A 76 5.81 -0.04 -3.05
N ASP A 77 4.73 -0.62 -3.57
CA ASP A 77 4.35 -1.96 -3.17
C ASP A 77 5.36 -2.99 -3.69
N PHE A 78 5.76 -2.89 -4.97
CA PHE A 78 6.81 -3.73 -5.54
C PHE A 78 7.76 -2.90 -6.42
N TYR A 79 8.97 -3.40 -6.57
CA TYR A 79 9.99 -2.88 -7.47
C TYR A 79 10.66 -4.02 -8.22
N LEU A 80 10.57 -4.01 -9.54
CA LEU A 80 11.18 -5.01 -10.43
C LEU A 80 12.61 -4.60 -10.74
N LYS A 81 13.58 -5.37 -10.23
CA LYS A 81 15.02 -5.01 -10.28
C LYS A 81 15.56 -4.85 -11.69
N GLN A 82 15.29 -5.81 -12.59
CA GLN A 82 15.88 -5.86 -13.93
C GLN A 82 15.40 -4.74 -14.86
N SER A 83 14.16 -4.27 -14.69
CA SER A 83 13.55 -3.26 -15.56
C SER A 83 13.39 -1.89 -14.92
N GLU A 84 13.73 -1.78 -13.63
CA GLU A 84 13.56 -0.57 -12.82
C GLU A 84 12.11 -0.06 -12.83
N ILE A 85 11.16 -0.98 -12.75
CA ILE A 85 9.73 -0.68 -12.75
C ILE A 85 9.19 -0.75 -11.33
N TYR A 86 8.48 0.29 -10.90
CA TYR A 86 7.69 0.32 -9.69
C TYR A 86 6.27 -0.17 -9.97
N ILE A 87 5.68 -0.88 -9.03
CA ILE A 87 4.28 -1.34 -9.11
C ILE A 87 3.55 -0.81 -7.88
N GLU A 88 2.34 -0.30 -8.10
CA GLU A 88 1.44 0.19 -7.07
C GLU A 88 0.06 -0.43 -7.25
N PHE A 89 -0.48 -1.00 -6.19
CA PHE A 89 -1.83 -1.54 -6.15
C PHE A 89 -2.81 -0.55 -5.51
N TRP A 90 -3.90 -0.24 -6.20
CA TRP A 90 -4.89 0.75 -5.79
C TRP A 90 -6.24 0.06 -5.53
N GLY A 91 -6.47 -0.39 -4.29
CA GLY A 91 -7.67 -1.14 -3.89
C GLY A 91 -8.77 -0.34 -3.21
N LEU A 92 -8.63 1.00 -3.07
CA LEU A 92 -9.61 1.84 -2.37
C LEU A 92 -9.97 3.08 -3.20
N GLU A 93 -11.22 3.57 -3.00
CA GLU A 93 -11.76 4.72 -3.74
C GLU A 93 -12.21 5.88 -2.81
N THR A 94 -11.82 5.86 -1.54
CA THR A 94 -12.17 6.98 -0.64
C THR A 94 -11.49 8.27 -1.09
N PRO A 95 -12.12 9.46 -0.89
CA PRO A 95 -11.55 10.73 -1.33
C PRO A 95 -10.13 10.99 -0.81
N GLN A 96 -9.85 10.65 0.46
CA GLN A 96 -8.52 10.79 1.04
C GLN A 96 -7.51 9.85 0.39
N TYR A 97 -7.94 8.63 0.04
CA TYR A 97 -7.09 7.66 -0.65
C TYR A 97 -6.76 8.12 -2.07
N LEU A 98 -7.76 8.58 -2.83
CA LEU A 98 -7.57 9.12 -4.18
C LEU A 98 -6.64 10.34 -4.20
N LYS A 99 -6.72 11.22 -3.20
CA LYS A 99 -5.78 12.34 -3.03
C LYS A 99 -4.35 11.86 -2.82
N ARG A 100 -4.14 10.84 -1.98
CA ARG A 100 -2.81 10.22 -1.75
C ARG A 100 -2.28 9.54 -3.01
N LYS A 101 -3.12 8.75 -3.70
CA LYS A 101 -2.83 8.12 -4.99
C LYS A 101 -2.36 9.16 -6.01
N SER A 102 -3.14 10.21 -6.23
CA SER A 102 -2.80 11.29 -7.17
C SER A 102 -1.45 11.95 -6.84
N LYS A 103 -1.19 12.24 -5.56
CA LYS A 103 0.10 12.78 -5.10
C LYS A 103 1.26 11.81 -5.42
N LYS A 104 1.09 10.53 -5.13
CA LYS A 104 2.10 9.50 -5.35
C LYS A 104 2.43 9.34 -6.84
N ILE A 105 1.39 9.30 -7.71
CA ILE A 105 1.55 9.24 -9.16
C ILE A 105 2.31 10.46 -9.71
N LYS A 106 2.01 11.68 -9.20
CA LYS A 106 2.73 12.91 -9.58
C LYS A 106 4.21 12.82 -9.25
N ILE A 107 4.59 12.21 -8.12
CA ILE A 107 5.99 12.01 -7.72
C ILE A 107 6.69 11.08 -8.71
N TYR A 108 6.11 9.93 -9.06
CA TYR A 108 6.66 9.03 -10.08
C TYR A 108 6.87 9.75 -11.43
N LYS A 109 5.85 10.48 -11.90
CA LYS A 109 5.92 11.25 -13.16
C LYS A 109 7.01 12.31 -13.13
N LYS A 110 7.07 13.13 -12.08
CA LYS A 110 8.07 14.21 -11.90
C LYS A 110 9.50 13.67 -11.95
N ASN A 111 9.72 12.48 -11.39
CA ASN A 111 11.05 11.85 -11.34
C ASN A 111 11.30 10.90 -12.53
N ARG A 112 10.42 10.87 -13.55
CA ARG A 112 10.52 10.03 -14.76
C ARG A 112 10.68 8.53 -14.44
N LEU A 113 10.09 8.06 -13.33
CA LEU A 113 10.17 6.68 -12.89
C LEU A 113 9.10 5.84 -13.61
N LYS A 114 9.48 4.64 -14.03
CA LYS A 114 8.55 3.69 -14.65
C LYS A 114 7.59 3.15 -13.61
N LEU A 115 6.29 3.29 -13.86
CA LEU A 115 5.22 2.88 -12.94
C LEU A 115 4.17 2.03 -13.64
N ILE A 116 3.89 0.87 -13.07
CA ILE A 116 2.70 0.05 -13.32
C ILE A 116 1.69 0.34 -12.22
N GLN A 117 0.46 0.65 -12.61
CA GLN A 117 -0.64 0.88 -11.69
C GLN A 117 -1.64 -0.27 -11.82
N MET A 118 -1.92 -0.93 -10.71
CA MET A 118 -2.84 -2.06 -10.62
C MET A 118 -4.07 -1.70 -9.79
N ASN A 119 -5.16 -2.40 -10.06
CA ASN A 119 -6.38 -2.40 -9.27
C ASN A 119 -6.99 -3.82 -9.29
N ASP A 120 -8.18 -3.99 -8.71
CA ASP A 120 -8.84 -5.30 -8.65
C ASP A 120 -9.11 -5.90 -10.04
N ASP A 121 -9.43 -5.08 -11.06
CA ASP A 121 -9.61 -5.57 -12.43
C ASP A 121 -8.32 -6.16 -13.02
N SER A 122 -7.17 -5.61 -12.64
CA SER A 122 -5.85 -6.11 -13.07
C SER A 122 -5.58 -7.54 -12.59
N LEU A 123 -6.24 -7.98 -11.51
CA LEU A 123 -6.06 -9.32 -10.94
C LEU A 123 -6.82 -10.41 -11.71
N ARG A 124 -7.78 -10.06 -12.58
CA ARG A 124 -8.58 -11.02 -13.35
C ARG A 124 -7.75 -11.83 -14.32
N ASP A 125 -6.79 -11.17 -14.96
CA ASP A 125 -5.81 -11.82 -15.85
C ASP A 125 -4.45 -11.11 -15.74
N LEU A 126 -3.63 -11.58 -14.82
CA LEU A 126 -2.29 -11.03 -14.60
C LEU A 126 -1.36 -11.25 -15.80
N ASN A 127 -1.55 -12.33 -16.57
CA ASN A 127 -0.70 -12.59 -17.74
C ASN A 127 -0.94 -11.53 -18.82
N ALA A 128 -2.21 -11.32 -19.20
CA ALA A 128 -2.57 -10.30 -20.19
C ALA A 128 -2.23 -8.89 -19.67
N PHE A 129 -2.51 -8.59 -18.40
CA PHE A 129 -2.20 -7.31 -17.80
C PHE A 129 -0.70 -6.99 -17.83
N PHE A 130 0.15 -7.87 -17.32
CA PHE A 130 1.59 -7.62 -17.29
C PHE A 130 2.23 -7.66 -18.68
N ALA A 131 1.76 -8.50 -19.60
CA ALA A 131 2.23 -8.50 -20.98
C ALA A 131 2.03 -7.12 -21.63
N LYS A 132 0.83 -6.53 -21.46
CA LYS A 132 0.50 -5.18 -21.94
C LYS A 132 1.37 -4.10 -21.29
N GLU A 133 1.51 -4.14 -19.95
CA GLU A 133 2.25 -3.12 -19.21
C GLU A 133 3.77 -3.18 -19.47
N PHE A 134 4.34 -4.38 -19.60
CA PHE A 134 5.74 -4.54 -19.97
C PHE A 134 6.01 -4.04 -21.39
N ALA A 135 5.14 -4.37 -22.35
CA ALA A 135 5.23 -3.84 -23.71
C ALA A 135 5.17 -2.29 -23.72
N ARG A 136 4.22 -1.71 -22.97
CA ARG A 136 4.06 -0.24 -22.85
C ARG A 136 5.32 0.44 -22.28
N LEU A 137 6.04 -0.22 -21.38
CA LEU A 137 7.24 0.33 -20.71
C LEU A 137 8.55 -0.09 -21.39
N GLY A 138 8.48 -0.86 -22.49
CA GLY A 138 9.66 -1.37 -23.17
C GLY A 138 10.48 -2.38 -22.36
N ALA A 139 9.84 -3.07 -21.42
CA ALA A 139 10.49 -4.08 -20.59
C ALA A 139 10.46 -5.45 -21.29
N LYS A 140 11.63 -6.05 -21.45
CA LYS A 140 11.76 -7.40 -22.03
C LYS A 140 11.69 -8.44 -20.91
N TYR A 141 10.49 -8.82 -20.51
CA TYR A 141 10.28 -10.00 -19.66
C TYR A 141 9.78 -11.17 -20.51
N GLN A 142 10.52 -12.29 -20.49
CA GLN A 142 9.96 -13.56 -20.92
C GLN A 142 9.11 -14.08 -19.75
N ILE A 143 7.78 -14.03 -19.92
CA ILE A 143 6.87 -14.64 -18.96
C ILE A 143 7.06 -16.16 -19.08
N LYS A 144 7.85 -16.72 -18.19
CA LYS A 144 8.01 -18.19 -18.14
C LYS A 144 6.66 -18.83 -17.83
N PRO A 145 6.30 -19.96 -18.48
CA PRO A 145 5.12 -20.70 -18.08
C PRO A 145 5.27 -21.14 -16.61
N LYS A 146 4.14 -21.22 -15.92
CA LYS A 146 4.08 -21.74 -14.55
C LYS A 146 4.66 -23.18 -14.54
N PRO A 147 5.58 -23.51 -13.62
CA PRO A 147 6.01 -24.89 -13.44
C PRO A 147 4.87 -25.83 -13.04
#